data_c4015048ff8d208692ae54e273cc25c6
#
_entry.id   c4015048ff8d208692ae54e273cc25c6
#
_cell.length_a   1.000
_cell.length_b   1.000
_cell.length_c   1.000
_cell.angle_alpha   90.00
_cell.angle_beta   90.00
_cell.angle_gamma   90.00
#
_symmetry.space_group_name_H-M   'P 1'
#
loop_
_entity.id
_entity.type
_entity.pdbx_description
1 polymer ?
#
loop_
_entity_poly.entity_id
_entity_poly.type
_entity_poly.pdbx_seq_one_letter_code
_entity_poly.pdbx_strand_id
1 'polypeptide(L)'
;MHKILTGGLLALLLLLGGVLPAAALDIHIDNSQALGGSLALRYLRTDGVWVTKGWVNFGPHSKQTVTLETWEPVFYLHVEVGGGASVELPGEKHRFWVVRDVFELEGDARPARGQQADFIKVEVRGDDPRFTLRF
;
A
#
# COMPACT_ATOMS: atom_id res chain seq x y z
N MET A 1 -27.23 24.84 13.25
CA MET A 1 -28.27 24.46 13.03
C MET A 1 -28.24 23.67 13.19
N HIS A 2 -28.27 24.15 13.45
CA HIS A 2 -29.09 23.88 13.29
C HIS A 2 -28.72 23.13 13.51
N LYS A 3 -28.16 24.00 13.20
CA LYS A 3 -28.82 23.60 13.49
C LYS A 3 -28.75 22.82 13.62
N ILE A 4 -28.37 23.49 13.65
CA ILE A 4 -29.04 22.88 13.84
C ILE A 4 -28.77 22.26 13.91
N LEU A 5 -28.67 22.55 13.93
CA LEU A 5 -29.37 22.12 13.96
C LEU A 5 -29.04 21.57 14.07
N THR A 6 -28.85 22.56 14.41
CA THR A 6 -29.44 22.08 14.50
C THR A 6 -29.15 21.40 14.65
N GLY A 7 -28.82 21.92 14.65
CA GLY A 7 -29.31 21.27 14.81
C GLY A 7 -28.85 20.69 14.76
N GLY A 8 -28.58 21.16 14.79
CA GLY A 8 -28.94 20.49 14.75
C GLY A 8 -28.31 20.11 14.52
N LEU A 9 -27.82 20.33 14.43
CA LEU A 9 -28.00 19.78 14.20
C LEU A 9 -27.27 19.23 14.17
N LEU A 10 -26.67 19.68 13.98
CA LEU A 10 -26.83 18.92 14.05
C LEU A 10 -26.54 18.33 14.01
N ALA A 11 -25.99 18.54 13.47
CA ALA A 11 -26.22 17.74 13.42
C ALA A 11 -26.13 17.27 13.12
N LEU A 12 -25.80 17.38 12.95
CA LEU A 12 -26.06 16.63 12.62
C LEU A 12 -25.61 16.33 12.03
N LEU A 13 -25.22 16.55 11.92
CA LEU A 13 -25.17 16.07 11.51
C LEU A 13 -24.90 15.47 11.18
N LEU A 14 -24.71 15.32 11.16
CA LEU A 14 -24.72 14.57 11.06
C LEU A 14 -24.96 14.03 10.87
N LEU A 15 -24.94 13.78 10.80
CA LEU A 15 -25.18 13.08 10.66
C LEU A 15 -25.52 12.79 9.86
N LEU A 16 -25.67 12.97 9.49
CA LEU A 16 -25.71 12.55 8.71
C LEU A 16 -25.25 12.21 8.14
N GLY A 17 -25.66 12.22 8.57
CA GLY A 17 -24.99 12.22 7.57
C GLY A 17 -24.03 11.27 6.91
N GLY A 18 -23.36 11.61 6.03
CA GLY A 18 -22.50 10.78 5.25
C GLY A 18 -21.36 10.17 6.04
N VAL A 19 -21.04 8.92 5.73
CA VAL A 19 -19.81 8.29 6.18
C VAL A 19 -18.69 8.76 5.28
N LEU A 20 -17.64 9.33 5.84
CA LEU A 20 -16.45 9.68 5.08
C LEU A 20 -15.75 8.39 4.65
N PRO A 21 -15.30 8.28 3.40
CA PRO A 21 -14.54 7.12 2.99
C PRO A 21 -13.24 7.04 3.77
N ALA A 22 -12.86 5.85 4.17
CA ALA A 22 -11.58 5.63 4.81
C ALA A 22 -10.47 5.80 3.76
N ALA A 23 -9.33 6.35 4.19
CA ALA A 23 -8.14 6.43 3.34
C ALA A 23 -7.54 5.03 3.22
N ALA A 24 -7.90 4.32 2.15
CA ALA A 24 -7.48 2.94 1.98
C ALA A 24 -7.29 2.59 0.51
N LEU A 25 -6.21 1.87 0.24
CA LEU A 25 -5.96 1.25 -1.05
C LEU A 25 -5.67 -0.21 -0.78
N ASP A 26 -6.48 -1.10 -1.35
CA ASP A 26 -6.37 -2.53 -1.12
C ASP A 26 -5.55 -3.20 -2.21
N ILE A 27 -4.55 -3.96 -1.79
CA ILE A 27 -3.74 -4.79 -2.67
C ILE A 27 -4.14 -6.24 -2.41
N HIS A 28 -4.77 -6.85 -3.41
CA HIS A 28 -5.15 -8.26 -3.35
C HIS A 28 -4.02 -9.09 -3.96
N ILE A 29 -3.49 -10.00 -3.19
CA ILE A 29 -2.44 -10.91 -3.63
C ILE A 29 -3.10 -12.26 -3.91
N ASP A 30 -3.05 -12.70 -5.16
CA ASP A 30 -3.59 -13.97 -5.59
C ASP A 30 -2.45 -14.82 -6.12
N ASN A 31 -1.90 -15.68 -5.26
CA ASN A 31 -0.76 -16.52 -5.59
C ASN A 31 -1.22 -17.96 -5.82
N SER A 32 -1.18 -18.40 -7.08
CA SER A 32 -1.50 -19.77 -7.44
C SER A 32 -0.25 -20.66 -7.52
N GLN A 33 0.92 -20.12 -7.24
CA GLN A 33 2.18 -20.83 -7.37
C GLN A 33 2.53 -21.61 -6.11
N ALA A 34 3.41 -22.59 -6.25
CA ALA A 34 3.88 -23.42 -5.14
C ALA A 34 4.86 -22.69 -4.22
N LEU A 35 5.41 -21.57 -4.67
CA LEU A 35 6.34 -20.76 -3.86
C LEU A 35 5.60 -19.56 -3.33
N GLY A 36 5.85 -19.25 -2.07
CA GLY A 36 5.46 -17.98 -1.49
C GLY A 36 6.46 -16.89 -1.80
N GLY A 37 6.23 -15.71 -1.27
CA GLY A 37 7.11 -14.58 -1.49
C GLY A 37 6.84 -13.45 -0.51
N SER A 38 7.35 -12.26 -0.86
CA SER A 38 7.25 -11.07 -0.03
C SER A 38 7.10 -9.83 -0.88
N LEU A 39 6.43 -8.84 -0.35
CA LEU A 39 6.28 -7.53 -0.97
C LEU A 39 6.98 -6.48 -0.13
N ALA A 40 7.58 -5.51 -0.80
CA ALA A 40 7.90 -4.21 -0.21
C ALA A 40 7.07 -3.16 -0.94
N LEU A 41 6.61 -2.16 -0.21
CA LEU A 41 5.66 -1.17 -0.69
C LEU A 41 6.12 0.21 -0.32
N ARG A 42 5.97 1.16 -1.25
CA ARG A 42 6.21 2.58 -0.95
C ARG A 42 4.97 3.37 -1.33
N TYR A 43 4.50 4.17 -0.40
CA TYR A 43 3.26 4.93 -0.58
C TYR A 43 3.28 6.21 0.25
N LEU A 44 2.41 7.14 -0.11
CA LEU A 44 2.24 8.39 0.64
C LEU A 44 1.23 8.15 1.75
N ARG A 45 1.72 8.11 2.98
CA ARG A 45 0.90 7.93 4.17
C ARG A 45 -0.02 9.14 4.35
N THR A 46 -1.13 8.97 5.06
CA THR A 46 -2.14 10.01 5.21
C THR A 46 -1.64 11.29 5.89
N ASP A 47 -0.53 11.20 6.61
CA ASP A 47 0.12 12.38 7.22
C ASP A 47 1.07 13.12 6.27
N GLY A 48 1.12 12.72 5.01
CA GLY A 48 1.93 13.39 3.99
C GLY A 48 3.38 12.92 3.93
N VAL A 49 3.71 11.84 4.61
CA VAL A 49 5.06 11.28 4.61
C VAL A 49 5.12 10.07 3.68
N TRP A 50 6.09 10.07 2.76
CA TRP A 50 6.38 8.90 1.96
C TRP A 50 7.07 7.86 2.83
N VAL A 51 6.54 6.64 2.82
CA VAL A 51 7.10 5.54 3.59
C VAL A 51 7.38 4.35 2.67
N THR A 52 8.45 3.64 2.97
CA THR A 52 8.78 2.36 2.34
C THR A 52 8.74 1.32 3.43
N LYS A 53 7.91 0.30 3.27
CA LYS A 53 7.81 -0.72 4.29
C LYS A 53 7.81 -2.12 3.69
N GLY A 54 8.25 -3.07 4.46
CA GLY A 54 8.34 -4.48 4.11
C GLY A 54 8.66 -5.30 5.34
N TRP A 55 8.59 -6.51 5.26
CA TRP A 55 8.18 -7.32 4.12
C TRP A 55 6.83 -7.91 4.44
N VAL A 56 5.90 -7.83 3.51
CA VAL A 56 4.61 -8.48 3.67
C VAL A 56 4.72 -9.85 2.99
N ASN A 57 4.67 -10.89 3.79
CA ASN A 57 4.83 -12.25 3.29
C ASN A 57 3.51 -12.80 2.76
N PHE A 58 3.58 -13.58 1.69
CA PHE A 58 2.44 -14.33 1.20
C PHE A 58 2.84 -15.77 0.99
N GLY A 59 1.92 -16.69 1.30
CA GLY A 59 2.17 -18.12 1.21
C GLY A 59 1.94 -18.69 -0.18
N PRO A 60 2.34 -19.96 -0.39
CA PRO A 60 2.00 -20.67 -1.63
C PRO A 60 0.50 -20.91 -1.69
N HIS A 61 -0.04 -20.95 -2.90
CA HIS A 61 -1.46 -21.25 -3.16
C HIS A 61 -2.41 -20.48 -2.24
N SER A 62 -2.17 -19.16 -2.10
CA SER A 62 -2.89 -18.36 -1.11
C SER A 62 -3.41 -17.06 -1.70
N LYS A 63 -4.42 -16.53 -1.03
CA LYS A 63 -4.97 -15.21 -1.33
C LYS A 63 -4.95 -14.39 -0.05
N GLN A 64 -4.54 -13.12 -0.17
CA GLN A 64 -4.60 -12.21 0.97
C GLN A 64 -4.73 -10.78 0.49
N THR A 65 -5.13 -9.90 1.39
CA THR A 65 -5.27 -8.48 1.11
C THR A 65 -4.39 -7.68 2.05
N VAL A 66 -3.68 -6.72 1.48
CA VAL A 66 -2.91 -5.73 2.23
C VAL A 66 -3.55 -4.38 2.01
N THR A 67 -3.86 -3.67 3.07
CA THR A 67 -4.47 -2.35 2.99
C THR A 67 -3.43 -1.28 3.30
N LEU A 68 -3.27 -0.33 2.39
CA LEU A 68 -2.42 0.84 2.59
C LEU A 68 -3.28 2.01 3.03
N GLU A 69 -2.87 2.69 4.10
CA GLU A 69 -3.55 3.90 4.57
C GLU A 69 -3.02 5.10 3.79
N THR A 70 -3.65 5.36 2.67
CA THR A 70 -3.25 6.41 1.74
C THR A 70 -4.48 7.00 1.06
N TRP A 71 -4.41 8.31 0.74
CA TRP A 71 -5.38 8.97 -0.13
C TRP A 71 -4.96 8.94 -1.59
N GLU A 72 -3.68 8.58 -1.87
CA GLU A 72 -3.13 8.66 -3.21
C GLU A 72 -3.42 7.39 -4.00
N PRO A 73 -3.74 7.53 -5.30
CA PRO A 73 -3.93 6.36 -6.16
C PRO A 73 -2.62 5.75 -6.65
N VAL A 74 -1.48 6.28 -6.23
CA VAL A 74 -0.16 5.85 -6.69
C VAL A 74 0.59 5.22 -5.55
N PHE A 75 1.20 4.07 -5.82
CA PHE A 75 2.16 3.44 -4.91
C PHE A 75 3.24 2.72 -5.74
N TYR A 76 4.27 2.24 -5.05
CA TYR A 76 5.37 1.52 -5.68
C TYR A 76 5.49 0.15 -5.05
N LEU A 77 5.80 -0.84 -5.87
CA LEU A 77 5.74 -2.25 -5.49
C LEU A 77 7.02 -2.98 -5.91
N HIS A 78 7.58 -3.73 -4.99
CA HIS A 78 8.68 -4.66 -5.22
C HIS A 78 8.27 -6.04 -4.72
N VAL A 79 8.52 -7.08 -5.51
CA VAL A 79 8.12 -8.45 -5.19
C VAL A 79 9.33 -9.35 -5.26
N GLU A 80 9.46 -10.22 -4.27
CA GLU A 80 10.43 -11.31 -4.26
C GLU A 80 9.70 -12.63 -4.03
N VAL A 81 10.21 -13.70 -4.63
CA VAL A 81 9.63 -15.04 -4.47
C VAL A 81 10.72 -16.01 -4.03
N GLY A 82 10.31 -17.11 -3.41
CA GLY A 82 11.22 -18.15 -2.95
C GLY A 82 12.28 -17.58 -2.02
N GLY A 83 13.54 -17.86 -2.31
CA GLY A 83 14.66 -17.43 -1.50
C GLY A 83 15.14 -16.00 -1.71
N GLY A 84 14.29 -15.12 -2.20
CA GLY A 84 14.62 -13.71 -2.37
C GLY A 84 14.90 -13.30 -3.82
N ALA A 85 14.44 -14.10 -4.77
CA ALA A 85 14.55 -13.75 -6.18
C ALA A 85 13.54 -12.66 -6.54
N SER A 86 14.03 -11.54 -7.09
CA SER A 86 13.17 -10.45 -7.52
C SER A 86 12.30 -10.88 -8.70
N VAL A 87 11.04 -10.48 -8.68
CA VAL A 87 10.11 -10.71 -9.77
C VAL A 87 10.13 -9.50 -10.69
N GLU A 88 10.35 -9.75 -11.97
CA GLU A 88 10.30 -8.70 -12.98
C GLU A 88 8.83 -8.39 -13.26
N LEU A 89 8.42 -7.17 -12.97
CA LEU A 89 7.05 -6.71 -13.20
C LEU A 89 7.06 -5.62 -14.27
N PRO A 90 6.01 -5.55 -15.11
CA PRO A 90 5.93 -4.48 -16.10
C PRO A 90 5.62 -3.14 -15.41
N GLY A 91 6.15 -2.06 -15.98
CA GLY A 91 5.87 -0.73 -15.48
C GLY A 91 7.11 0.13 -15.37
N GLU A 92 6.92 1.35 -14.90
CA GLU A 92 7.98 2.33 -14.70
C GLU A 92 8.76 1.97 -13.44
N LYS A 93 10.08 1.79 -13.59
CA LYS A 93 10.95 1.37 -12.48
C LYS A 93 11.53 2.57 -11.75
N HIS A 94 11.56 2.44 -10.43
CA HIS A 94 12.18 3.39 -9.52
C HIS A 94 12.98 2.62 -8.47
N ARG A 95 14.05 3.20 -7.98
CA ARG A 95 14.87 2.57 -6.95
C ARG A 95 14.64 3.21 -5.60
N PHE A 96 14.38 2.36 -4.61
CA PHE A 96 14.21 2.80 -3.22
C PHE A 96 15.00 1.90 -2.29
N TRP A 97 15.27 2.41 -1.10
CA TRP A 97 16.01 1.66 -0.08
C TRP A 97 15.11 0.63 0.59
N VAL A 98 15.67 -0.54 0.81
CA VAL A 98 15.07 -1.61 1.60
C VAL A 98 16.12 -2.16 2.55
N VAL A 99 15.67 -2.84 3.62
CA VAL A 99 16.53 -3.65 4.48
C VAL A 99 15.95 -5.05 4.54
N ARG A 100 16.77 -6.04 4.93
CA ARG A 100 16.34 -7.44 4.88
C ARG A 100 15.35 -7.81 5.98
N ASP A 101 15.44 -7.18 7.13
CA ASP A 101 14.45 -7.38 8.19
C ASP A 101 13.17 -6.63 7.90
N VAL A 102 12.11 -6.90 8.68
CA VAL A 102 10.88 -6.11 8.63
C VAL A 102 11.23 -4.65 8.92
N PHE A 103 10.72 -3.73 8.11
CA PHE A 103 11.11 -2.34 8.19
C PHE A 103 9.98 -1.39 7.82
N GLU A 104 10.13 -0.15 8.30
CA GLU A 104 9.37 0.99 7.81
C GLU A 104 10.32 2.19 7.79
N LEU A 105 10.58 2.72 6.60
CA LEU A 105 11.50 3.83 6.38
C LEU A 105 10.70 5.05 5.93
N GLU A 106 10.92 6.18 6.59
CA GLU A 106 10.30 7.44 6.19
C GLU A 106 11.25 8.24 5.32
N GLY A 107 10.72 8.83 4.23
CA GLY A 107 11.52 9.63 3.33
C GLY A 107 12.47 8.82 2.47
N ASP A 108 13.62 9.41 2.15
CA ASP A 108 14.56 8.87 1.18
C ASP A 108 15.95 8.63 1.75
N ALA A 109 16.13 8.78 3.06
CA ALA A 109 17.44 8.61 3.66
C ALA A 109 17.89 7.15 3.59
N ARG A 110 19.17 6.94 3.34
CA ARG A 110 19.77 5.62 3.32
C ARG A 110 19.77 5.02 4.72
N PRO A 111 19.13 3.87 4.94
CA PRO A 111 19.17 3.21 6.23
C PRO A 111 20.49 2.45 6.41
N ALA A 112 20.82 2.12 7.67
CA ALA A 112 21.91 1.21 7.95
C ALA A 112 21.60 -0.15 7.31
N ARG A 113 22.59 -0.78 6.68
CA ARG A 113 22.43 -2.05 5.95
C ARG A 113 21.40 -1.99 4.84
N GLY A 114 21.17 -0.80 4.31
CA GLY A 114 20.24 -0.61 3.21
C GLY A 114 20.79 -1.13 1.90
N GLN A 115 19.88 -1.62 1.08
CA GLN A 115 20.13 -1.95 -0.33
C GLN A 115 19.10 -1.25 -1.17
N GLN A 116 19.43 -0.94 -2.41
CA GLN A 116 18.44 -0.44 -3.34
C GLN A 116 17.76 -1.59 -4.05
N ALA A 117 16.47 -1.49 -4.23
CA ALA A 117 15.67 -2.45 -4.98
C ALA A 117 14.85 -1.71 -6.04
N ASP A 118 14.52 -2.42 -7.11
CA ASP A 118 13.68 -1.89 -8.16
C ASP A 118 12.22 -2.08 -7.77
N PHE A 119 11.50 -0.97 -7.72
CA PHE A 119 10.05 -0.94 -7.51
C PHE A 119 9.40 -0.51 -8.82
N ILE A 120 8.21 -0.99 -9.09
CA ILE A 120 7.41 -0.45 -10.18
C ILE A 120 6.38 0.53 -9.62
N LYS A 121 6.12 1.57 -10.40
CA LYS A 121 5.04 2.50 -10.11
C LYS A 121 3.72 1.87 -10.49
N VAL A 122 2.77 1.88 -9.58
CA VAL A 122 1.41 1.39 -9.82
C VAL A 122 0.45 2.54 -9.61
N GLU A 123 -0.46 2.71 -10.55
CA GLU A 123 -1.49 3.73 -10.47
C GLU A 123 -2.84 3.05 -10.58
N VAL A 124 -3.71 3.25 -9.58
CA VAL A 124 -5.07 2.72 -9.59
C VAL A 124 -6.04 3.85 -9.92
N ARG A 125 -7.27 3.49 -10.27
CA ARG A 125 -8.30 4.51 -10.48
C ARG A 125 -8.73 5.05 -9.12
N GLY A 126 -8.92 6.37 -9.05
CA GLY A 126 -9.30 7.00 -7.79
C GLY A 126 -10.69 6.59 -7.29
N ASP A 127 -11.57 6.15 -8.19
CA ASP A 127 -12.92 5.67 -7.86
C ASP A 127 -12.95 4.17 -7.55
N ASP A 128 -11.83 3.46 -7.74
CA ASP A 128 -11.71 2.03 -7.46
C ASP A 128 -10.32 1.76 -6.89
N PRO A 129 -10.10 2.00 -5.58
CA PRO A 129 -8.79 1.91 -4.98
C PRO A 129 -8.38 0.46 -4.67
N ARG A 130 -8.36 -0.36 -5.70
CA ARG A 130 -7.98 -1.77 -5.61
C ARG A 130 -6.96 -2.12 -6.67
N PHE A 131 -6.02 -2.95 -6.30
CA PHE A 131 -5.03 -3.51 -7.21
C PHE A 131 -4.91 -5.00 -6.93
N THR A 132 -4.91 -5.82 -7.98
CA THR A 132 -4.73 -7.26 -7.83
C THR A 132 -3.41 -7.69 -8.44
N LEU A 133 -2.60 -8.36 -7.62
CA LEU A 133 -1.33 -8.94 -8.03
C LEU A 133 -1.52 -10.45 -8.15
N ARG A 134 -1.34 -10.97 -9.35
CA ARG A 134 -1.50 -12.42 -9.61
C ARG A 134 -0.21 -13.04 -10.04
N PHE A 135 0.02 -14.22 -9.51
CA PHE A 135 1.15 -15.07 -9.88
C PHE A 135 0.69 -16.42 -10.43
#